data_087a8cf7d08fcde836c9ce79a10d37d4
#
_entry.id   087a8cf7d08fcde836c9ce79a10d37d4
#
_cell.length_a   1.000
_cell.length_b   1.000
_cell.length_c   1.000
_cell.angle_alpha   90.00
_cell.angle_beta   90.00
_cell.angle_gamma   90.00
#
_symmetry.space_group_name_H-M   'P 1'
#
loop_
_entity.id
_entity.type
_entity.pdbx_description
1 polymer ?
#
loop_
_entity_poly.entity_id
_entity_poly.type
_entity_poly.pdbx_seq_one_letter_code
_entity_poly.pdbx_strand_id
1 'polypeptide(L)'
;MHDEAVIGLKDAVRKAAQQAETRWNKLLDADDIEQELWVFILESRAVQATLAALDDKDKVARLKKKADSICSKEKLDYERFTGNFLYTPADVRRILARLSGDERILDDEAIDFGIGFEALEDEYPQYYSAIRDFYFFGRSVENKSDKNLKYRAVDRLAELMNRKRSKREADRNEGPGTKNQQD
;
A
#
# COMPACT_ATOMS: atom_id res chain seq x y z
N MET A 1 34.98 -16.37 -0.14
CA MET A 1 33.95 -16.72 -1.15
C MET A 1 32.67 -15.88 -1.12
N HIS A 2 32.32 -15.16 -0.03
CA HIS A 2 31.15 -14.28 0.01
C HIS A 2 31.37 -12.92 -0.68
N ASP A 3 32.59 -12.38 -0.63
CA ASP A 3 32.88 -11.06 -1.16
C ASP A 3 32.87 -10.98 -2.70
N GLU A 4 33.31 -12.03 -3.40
CA GLU A 4 33.32 -12.03 -4.89
C GLU A 4 31.92 -12.00 -5.51
N ALA A 5 30.95 -12.72 -4.92
CA ALA A 5 29.57 -12.71 -5.41
C ALA A 5 28.88 -11.34 -5.22
N VAL A 6 29.25 -10.62 -4.15
CA VAL A 6 28.74 -9.28 -3.85
C VAL A 6 29.37 -8.23 -4.78
N ILE A 7 30.66 -8.35 -5.08
CA ILE A 7 31.37 -7.44 -6.00
C ILE A 7 30.75 -7.47 -7.39
N GLY A 8 30.37 -8.65 -7.90
CA GLY A 8 29.70 -8.80 -9.21
C GLY A 8 28.27 -8.25 -9.31
N LEU A 9 27.66 -7.82 -8.19
CA LEU A 9 26.31 -7.24 -8.16
C LEU A 9 26.33 -5.71 -8.14
N LYS A 10 27.46 -5.07 -7.83
CA LYS A 10 27.54 -3.62 -7.60
C LYS A 10 27.01 -2.81 -8.79
N ASP A 11 27.42 -3.14 -10.00
CA ASP A 11 27.00 -2.42 -11.20
C ASP A 11 25.52 -2.63 -11.50
N ALA A 12 24.99 -3.84 -11.26
CA ALA A 12 23.58 -4.15 -11.45
C ALA A 12 22.69 -3.42 -10.44
N VAL A 13 23.11 -3.35 -9.17
CA VAL A 13 22.42 -2.62 -8.10
C VAL A 13 22.38 -1.13 -8.42
N ARG A 14 23.52 -0.53 -8.71
CA ARG A 14 23.63 0.90 -9.07
C ARG A 14 22.77 1.25 -10.28
N LYS A 15 22.81 0.42 -11.32
CA LYS A 15 22.03 0.64 -12.55
C LYS A 15 20.53 0.53 -12.27
N ALA A 16 20.09 -0.42 -11.46
CA ALA A 16 18.69 -0.58 -11.06
C ALA A 16 18.20 0.63 -10.24
N ALA A 17 19.01 1.11 -9.29
CA ALA A 17 18.70 2.28 -8.48
C ALA A 17 18.55 3.55 -9.32
N GLN A 18 19.48 3.86 -10.20
CA GLN A 18 19.42 5.01 -11.11
C GLN A 18 18.20 4.99 -12.04
N GLN A 19 17.83 3.80 -12.55
CA GLN A 19 16.64 3.66 -13.37
C GLN A 19 15.35 3.88 -12.57
N ALA A 20 15.31 3.46 -11.32
CA ALA A 20 14.17 3.70 -10.43
C ALA A 20 14.06 5.17 -10.04
N GLU A 21 15.16 5.83 -9.63
CA GLU A 21 15.18 7.27 -9.36
C GLU A 21 14.60 8.09 -10.51
N THR A 22 15.04 7.82 -11.73
CA THR A 22 14.54 8.50 -12.93
C THR A 22 13.06 8.25 -13.16
N ARG A 23 12.62 6.99 -13.02
CA ARG A 23 11.22 6.58 -13.22
C ARG A 23 10.27 7.19 -12.21
N TRP A 24 10.72 7.34 -10.97
CA TRP A 24 9.93 7.84 -9.86
C TRP A 24 10.14 9.34 -9.57
N ASN A 25 10.69 10.09 -10.56
CA ASN A 25 10.90 11.53 -10.47
C ASN A 25 11.64 11.97 -9.20
N LYS A 26 12.68 11.22 -8.83
CA LYS A 26 13.50 11.50 -7.64
C LYS A 26 12.71 11.51 -6.33
N LEU A 27 11.71 10.64 -6.20
CA LEU A 27 11.01 10.43 -4.94
C LEU A 27 11.98 9.96 -3.83
N LEU A 28 12.93 9.11 -4.21
CA LEU A 28 14.10 8.71 -3.44
C LEU A 28 15.34 8.92 -4.31
N ASP A 29 16.45 9.31 -3.70
CA ASP A 29 17.73 9.40 -4.38
C ASP A 29 18.29 8.01 -4.72
N ALA A 30 19.08 7.92 -5.78
CA ALA A 30 19.64 6.63 -6.22
C ALA A 30 20.46 5.95 -5.13
N ASP A 31 21.16 6.71 -4.28
CA ASP A 31 21.98 6.19 -3.18
C ASP A 31 21.12 5.53 -2.10
N ASP A 32 19.96 6.10 -1.77
CA ASP A 32 19.02 5.52 -0.80
C ASP A 32 18.41 4.22 -1.36
N ILE A 33 18.01 4.23 -2.64
CA ILE A 33 17.51 3.02 -3.30
C ILE A 33 18.59 1.93 -3.35
N GLU A 34 19.85 2.31 -3.61
CA GLU A 34 20.99 1.39 -3.62
C GLU A 34 21.18 0.74 -2.25
N GLN A 35 21.11 1.50 -1.16
CA GLN A 35 21.22 0.99 0.21
C GLN A 35 20.11 -0.03 0.51
N GLU A 36 18.86 0.29 0.20
CA GLU A 36 17.72 -0.61 0.39
C GLU A 36 17.84 -1.90 -0.44
N LEU A 37 18.38 -1.81 -1.66
CA LEU A 37 18.66 -2.99 -2.48
C LEU A 37 19.76 -3.87 -1.86
N TRP A 38 20.78 -3.25 -1.28
CA TRP A 38 21.82 -4.00 -0.56
C TRP A 38 21.28 -4.69 0.69
N VAL A 39 20.43 -4.02 1.48
CA VAL A 39 19.74 -4.64 2.62
C VAL A 39 18.97 -5.86 2.15
N PHE A 40 18.13 -5.73 1.11
CA PHE A 40 17.36 -6.84 0.54
C PHE A 40 18.22 -8.02 0.10
N ILE A 41 19.39 -7.76 -0.51
CA ILE A 41 20.30 -8.80 -0.97
C ILE A 41 20.97 -9.49 0.22
N LEU A 42 21.43 -8.73 1.20
CA LEU A 42 22.20 -9.24 2.34
C LEU A 42 21.34 -10.01 3.35
N GLU A 43 20.07 -9.66 3.50
CA GLU A 43 19.13 -10.35 4.40
C GLU A 43 18.76 -11.77 3.94
N SER A 44 18.95 -12.10 2.65
CA SER A 44 18.47 -13.39 2.12
C SER A 44 19.52 -14.12 1.27
N ARG A 45 20.05 -15.21 1.81
CA ARG A 45 20.92 -16.12 1.06
C ARG A 45 20.27 -16.68 -0.20
N ALA A 46 18.97 -16.90 -0.20
CA ALA A 46 18.22 -17.37 -1.36
C ALA A 46 18.20 -16.32 -2.48
N VAL A 47 18.06 -15.02 -2.13
CA VAL A 47 18.17 -13.92 -3.09
C VAL A 47 19.57 -13.84 -3.66
N GLN A 48 20.62 -13.93 -2.84
CA GLN A 48 22.01 -13.93 -3.29
C GLN A 48 22.28 -15.07 -4.28
N ALA A 49 21.88 -16.30 -3.95
CA ALA A 49 22.03 -17.46 -4.84
C ALA A 49 21.29 -17.29 -6.14
N THR A 50 20.06 -16.75 -6.10
CA THR A 50 19.27 -16.51 -7.31
C THR A 50 19.94 -15.47 -8.19
N LEU A 51 20.41 -14.34 -7.63
CA LEU A 51 21.07 -13.29 -8.39
C LEU A 51 22.41 -13.76 -8.98
N ALA A 52 23.16 -14.59 -8.25
CA ALA A 52 24.42 -15.15 -8.73
C ALA A 52 24.24 -16.05 -9.97
N ALA A 53 23.10 -16.72 -10.09
CA ALA A 53 22.78 -17.61 -11.21
C ALA A 53 22.24 -16.89 -12.47
N LEU A 54 21.91 -15.60 -12.38
CA LEU A 54 21.34 -14.82 -13.48
C LEU A 54 22.47 -14.16 -14.31
N ASP A 55 22.18 -13.87 -15.57
CA ASP A 55 22.99 -12.95 -16.35
C ASP A 55 22.82 -11.48 -15.91
N ASP A 56 23.68 -10.59 -16.37
CA ASP A 56 23.70 -9.20 -15.91
C ASP A 56 22.43 -8.43 -16.28
N LYS A 57 21.79 -8.76 -17.40
CA LYS A 57 20.53 -8.15 -17.82
C LYS A 57 19.38 -8.55 -16.88
N ASP A 58 19.30 -9.82 -16.56
CA ASP A 58 18.26 -10.37 -15.69
C ASP A 58 18.47 -9.95 -14.23
N LYS A 59 19.73 -9.82 -13.77
CA LYS A 59 20.05 -9.21 -12.47
C LYS A 59 19.45 -7.81 -12.37
N VAL A 60 19.75 -6.95 -13.34
CA VAL A 60 19.23 -5.57 -13.37
C VAL A 60 17.69 -5.58 -13.41
N ALA A 61 17.07 -6.43 -14.24
CA ALA A 61 15.62 -6.50 -14.34
C ALA A 61 14.95 -6.91 -13.03
N ARG A 62 15.53 -7.88 -12.32
CA ARG A 62 15.03 -8.34 -11.02
C ARG A 62 15.21 -7.28 -9.93
N LEU A 63 16.38 -6.65 -9.86
CA LEU A 63 16.66 -5.58 -8.90
C LEU A 63 15.81 -4.35 -9.17
N LYS A 64 15.54 -4.01 -10.43
CA LYS A 64 14.61 -2.94 -10.78
C LYS A 64 13.20 -3.17 -10.27
N LYS A 65 12.66 -4.41 -10.36
CA LYS A 65 11.34 -4.73 -9.78
C LYS A 65 11.33 -4.49 -8.27
N LYS A 66 12.42 -4.82 -7.57
CA LYS A 66 12.53 -4.56 -6.14
C LYS A 66 12.63 -3.06 -5.85
N ALA A 67 13.44 -2.31 -6.61
CA ALA A 67 13.56 -0.86 -6.50
C ALA A 67 12.20 -0.16 -6.75
N ASP A 68 11.46 -0.57 -7.79
CA ASP A 68 10.10 -0.08 -8.04
C ASP A 68 9.15 -0.35 -6.84
N SER A 69 9.30 -1.50 -6.19
CA SER A 69 8.52 -1.84 -4.97
C SER A 69 8.89 -0.95 -3.78
N ILE A 70 10.18 -0.62 -3.61
CA ILE A 70 10.67 0.29 -2.56
C ILE A 70 10.09 1.69 -2.78
N CYS A 71 10.23 2.25 -3.97
CA CYS A 71 9.68 3.56 -4.31
C CYS A 71 8.16 3.62 -4.21
N SER A 72 7.46 2.56 -4.60
CA SER A 72 6.00 2.48 -4.48
C SER A 72 5.55 2.51 -3.02
N LYS A 73 6.28 1.81 -2.13
CA LYS A 73 6.01 1.84 -0.70
C LYS A 73 6.24 3.23 -0.11
N GLU A 74 7.37 3.84 -0.42
CA GLU A 74 7.71 5.20 0.05
C GLU A 74 6.68 6.23 -0.41
N LYS A 75 6.24 6.16 -1.68
CA LYS A 75 5.16 7.02 -2.18
C LYS A 75 3.88 6.85 -1.37
N LEU A 76 3.50 5.62 -1.08
CA LEU A 76 2.31 5.32 -0.30
C LEU A 76 2.42 5.86 1.14
N ASP A 77 3.58 5.69 1.77
CA ASP A 77 3.85 6.18 3.12
C ASP A 77 3.84 7.73 3.15
N TYR A 78 4.41 8.38 2.13
CA TYR A 78 4.34 9.82 1.95
C TYR A 78 2.89 10.32 1.72
N GLU A 79 2.12 9.66 0.86
CA GLU A 79 0.71 10.00 0.63
C GLU A 79 -0.14 9.82 1.90
N ARG A 80 0.18 8.82 2.72
CA ARG A 80 -0.45 8.63 4.04
C ARG A 80 -0.08 9.74 5.02
N PHE A 81 1.20 10.10 5.07
CA PHE A 81 1.70 11.16 5.95
C PHE A 81 1.13 12.53 5.58
N THR A 82 1.02 12.85 4.29
CA THR A 82 0.47 14.12 3.80
C THR A 82 -1.07 14.17 3.77
N GLY A 83 -1.75 13.09 4.16
CA GLY A 83 -3.21 13.02 4.11
C GLY A 83 -3.80 12.84 2.70
N ASN A 84 -2.96 12.75 1.67
CA ASN A 84 -3.38 12.58 0.28
C ASN A 84 -3.68 11.12 -0.11
N PHE A 85 -3.49 10.18 0.81
CA PHE A 85 -3.80 8.77 0.56
C PHE A 85 -5.30 8.56 0.39
N LEU A 86 -5.68 7.91 -0.70
CA LEU A 86 -7.05 7.50 -0.99
C LEU A 86 -7.14 5.98 -1.05
N TYR A 87 -8.09 5.41 -0.30
CA TYR A 87 -8.38 3.99 -0.34
C TYR A 87 -8.96 3.60 -1.70
N THR A 88 -8.36 2.62 -2.34
CA THR A 88 -8.93 1.97 -3.51
C THR A 88 -9.83 0.80 -3.10
N PRO A 89 -10.72 0.31 -3.99
CA PRO A 89 -11.48 -0.92 -3.73
C PRO A 89 -10.57 -2.14 -3.46
N ALA A 90 -9.35 -2.14 -3.98
CA ALA A 90 -8.37 -3.19 -3.71
C ALA A 90 -7.85 -3.14 -2.27
N ASP A 91 -7.58 -1.94 -1.73
CA ASP A 91 -7.18 -1.75 -0.34
C ASP A 91 -8.29 -2.19 0.61
N VAL A 92 -9.54 -1.81 0.32
CA VAL A 92 -10.70 -2.22 1.14
C VAL A 92 -10.85 -3.73 1.13
N ARG A 93 -10.70 -4.41 -0.02
CA ARG A 93 -10.73 -5.89 -0.06
C ARG A 93 -9.62 -6.51 0.77
N ARG A 94 -8.42 -5.94 0.75
CA ARG A 94 -7.28 -6.40 1.56
C ARG A 94 -7.58 -6.24 3.06
N ILE A 95 -8.12 -5.09 3.48
CA ILE A 95 -8.53 -4.82 4.87
C ILE A 95 -9.60 -5.82 5.30
N LEU A 96 -10.65 -6.00 4.51
CA LEU A 96 -11.74 -6.94 4.80
C LEU A 96 -11.25 -8.39 4.91
N ALA A 97 -10.34 -8.82 4.03
CA ALA A 97 -9.77 -10.16 4.08
C ALA A 97 -8.96 -10.38 5.37
N ARG A 98 -8.19 -9.39 5.82
CA ARG A 98 -7.45 -9.46 7.08
C ARG A 98 -8.37 -9.50 8.29
N LEU A 99 -9.36 -8.62 8.33
CA LEU A 99 -10.34 -8.57 9.42
C LEU A 99 -11.16 -9.87 9.51
N SER A 100 -11.53 -10.47 8.39
CA SER A 100 -12.25 -11.75 8.37
C SER A 100 -11.38 -12.95 8.77
N GLY A 101 -10.07 -12.82 8.69
CA GLY A 101 -9.08 -13.81 9.13
C GLY A 101 -8.51 -13.57 10.53
N ASP A 102 -9.09 -12.64 11.31
CA ASP A 102 -8.59 -12.20 12.61
C ASP A 102 -7.13 -11.67 12.57
N GLU A 103 -6.72 -11.17 11.41
CA GLU A 103 -5.39 -10.57 11.25
C GLU A 103 -5.41 -9.10 11.66
N ARG A 104 -4.31 -8.66 12.30
CA ARG A 104 -4.15 -7.24 12.66
C ARG A 104 -3.96 -6.38 11.41
N ILE A 105 -4.68 -5.26 11.35
CA ILE A 105 -4.51 -4.17 10.39
C ILE A 105 -3.81 -2.99 11.06
N LEU A 106 -3.35 -2.02 10.28
CA LEU A 106 -2.75 -0.79 10.81
C LEU A 106 -3.80 0.01 11.59
N ASP A 107 -3.37 0.69 12.65
CA ASP A 107 -4.30 1.44 13.53
C ASP A 107 -5.07 2.52 12.75
N ASP A 108 -4.43 3.24 11.84
CA ASP A 108 -5.10 4.22 10.97
C ASP A 108 -6.11 3.57 10.01
N GLU A 109 -5.77 2.40 9.44
CA GLU A 109 -6.70 1.63 8.61
C GLU A 109 -7.91 1.16 9.40
N ALA A 110 -7.71 0.77 10.68
CA ALA A 110 -8.79 0.37 11.57
C ALA A 110 -9.75 1.51 11.88
N ILE A 111 -9.22 2.70 12.17
CA ILE A 111 -10.01 3.90 12.44
C ILE A 111 -10.80 4.30 11.20
N ASP A 112 -10.14 4.42 10.04
CA ASP A 112 -10.77 4.83 8.79
C ASP A 112 -11.84 3.81 8.34
N PHE A 113 -11.55 2.52 8.51
CA PHE A 113 -12.50 1.44 8.23
C PHE A 113 -13.72 1.52 9.16
N GLY A 114 -13.51 1.66 10.48
CA GLY A 114 -14.60 1.74 11.45
C GLY A 114 -15.57 2.88 11.13
N ILE A 115 -15.03 4.09 10.92
CA ILE A 115 -15.82 5.27 10.56
C ILE A 115 -16.54 5.10 9.22
N GLY A 116 -15.85 4.54 8.20
CA GLY A 116 -16.44 4.28 6.88
C GLY A 116 -17.52 3.20 6.94
N PHE A 117 -17.35 2.19 7.77
CA PHE A 117 -18.28 1.06 7.91
C PHE A 117 -19.54 1.45 8.68
N GLU A 118 -19.42 2.28 9.72
CA GLU A 118 -20.55 2.91 10.41
C GLU A 118 -21.36 3.79 9.44
N ALA A 119 -20.67 4.63 8.66
CA ALA A 119 -21.35 5.43 7.66
C ALA A 119 -22.03 4.58 6.55
N LEU A 120 -21.48 3.41 6.24
CA LEU A 120 -22.09 2.48 5.29
C LEU A 120 -23.38 1.88 5.85
N GLU A 121 -23.43 1.59 7.17
CA GLU A 121 -24.64 1.11 7.84
C GLU A 121 -25.75 2.14 7.77
N ASP A 122 -25.43 3.40 8.07
CA ASP A 122 -26.39 4.50 8.11
C ASP A 122 -26.92 4.89 6.72
N GLU A 123 -26.00 5.04 5.75
CA GLU A 123 -26.34 5.60 4.44
C GLU A 123 -26.74 4.54 3.39
N TYR A 124 -26.22 3.31 3.52
CA TYR A 124 -26.40 2.23 2.53
C TYR A 124 -26.56 0.84 3.19
N PRO A 125 -27.61 0.62 3.99
CA PRO A 125 -27.78 -0.61 4.79
C PRO A 125 -27.73 -1.90 3.96
N GLN A 126 -28.12 -1.87 2.67
CA GLN A 126 -28.01 -3.04 1.79
C GLN A 126 -26.54 -3.40 1.48
N TYR A 127 -25.65 -2.42 1.37
CA TYR A 127 -24.23 -2.65 1.14
C TYR A 127 -23.50 -3.07 2.44
N TYR A 128 -23.90 -2.50 3.57
CA TYR A 128 -23.43 -2.94 4.87
C TYR A 128 -23.75 -4.43 5.12
N SER A 129 -25.01 -4.83 4.90
CA SER A 129 -25.41 -6.24 5.01
C SER A 129 -24.62 -7.13 4.05
N ALA A 130 -24.39 -6.69 2.83
CA ALA A 130 -23.59 -7.44 1.86
C ALA A 130 -22.13 -7.61 2.31
N ILE A 131 -21.48 -6.59 2.85
CA ILE A 131 -20.12 -6.74 3.42
C ILE A 131 -20.12 -7.75 4.55
N ARG A 132 -21.05 -7.64 5.50
CA ARG A 132 -21.17 -8.59 6.63
C ARG A 132 -21.35 -10.03 6.13
N ASP A 133 -22.29 -10.25 5.24
CA ASP A 133 -22.63 -11.57 4.75
C ASP A 133 -21.45 -12.21 4.00
N PHE A 134 -20.85 -11.50 3.06
CA PHE A 134 -19.82 -12.05 2.18
C PHE A 134 -18.42 -12.14 2.81
N TYR A 135 -18.08 -11.28 3.75
CA TYR A 135 -16.74 -11.26 4.34
C TYR A 135 -16.69 -11.81 5.77
N PHE A 136 -17.70 -11.56 6.60
CA PHE A 136 -17.67 -11.99 8.01
C PHE A 136 -18.51 -13.23 8.28
N PHE A 137 -19.60 -13.44 7.56
CA PHE A 137 -20.44 -14.64 7.74
C PHE A 137 -20.23 -15.73 6.68
N GLY A 138 -19.27 -15.52 5.77
CA GLY A 138 -18.85 -16.56 4.83
C GLY A 138 -19.88 -16.92 3.76
N ARG A 139 -20.89 -16.04 3.48
CA ARG A 139 -21.85 -16.27 2.40
C ARG A 139 -21.13 -16.43 1.08
N SER A 140 -21.43 -17.49 0.36
CA SER A 140 -20.89 -17.72 -0.98
C SER A 140 -21.55 -16.81 -2.02
N VAL A 141 -20.78 -16.48 -3.07
CA VAL A 141 -21.31 -15.74 -4.24
C VAL A 141 -21.92 -16.77 -5.18
N GLU A 142 -23.26 -16.83 -5.24
CA GLU A 142 -23.98 -17.85 -6.00
C GLU A 142 -24.27 -17.45 -7.46
N ASN A 143 -24.40 -16.15 -7.70
CA ASN A 143 -24.78 -15.65 -9.00
C ASN A 143 -24.14 -14.30 -9.33
N LYS A 144 -24.39 -13.79 -10.56
CA LYS A 144 -23.87 -12.51 -11.04
C LYS A 144 -24.39 -11.31 -10.23
N SER A 145 -25.60 -11.38 -9.69
CA SER A 145 -26.19 -10.33 -8.86
C SER A 145 -25.42 -10.19 -7.55
N ASP A 146 -25.14 -11.30 -6.86
CA ASP A 146 -24.35 -11.33 -5.63
C ASP A 146 -22.94 -10.79 -5.87
N LYS A 147 -22.32 -11.20 -6.99
CA LYS A 147 -21.02 -10.70 -7.38
C LYS A 147 -21.01 -9.17 -7.56
N ASN A 148 -22.00 -8.64 -8.25
CA ASN A 148 -22.15 -7.21 -8.47
C ASN A 148 -22.44 -6.47 -7.17
N LEU A 149 -23.29 -7.02 -6.31
CA LEU A 149 -23.60 -6.45 -4.99
C LEU A 149 -22.34 -6.36 -4.12
N LYS A 150 -21.57 -7.45 -4.07
CA LYS A 150 -20.30 -7.50 -3.33
C LYS A 150 -19.31 -6.43 -3.82
N TYR A 151 -19.13 -6.28 -5.14
CA TYR A 151 -18.22 -5.26 -5.68
C TYR A 151 -18.70 -3.84 -5.39
N ARG A 152 -20.00 -3.54 -5.62
CA ARG A 152 -20.56 -2.20 -5.35
C ARG A 152 -20.49 -1.83 -3.87
N ALA A 153 -20.65 -2.80 -2.97
CA ALA A 153 -20.53 -2.57 -1.54
C ALA A 153 -19.09 -2.18 -1.16
N VAL A 154 -18.08 -2.86 -1.73
CA VAL A 154 -16.67 -2.53 -1.53
C VAL A 154 -16.33 -1.15 -2.11
N ASP A 155 -16.80 -0.84 -3.32
CA ASP A 155 -16.57 0.46 -3.95
C ASP A 155 -17.17 1.59 -3.11
N ARG A 156 -18.40 1.40 -2.61
CA ARG A 156 -19.05 2.39 -1.76
C ARG A 156 -18.35 2.56 -0.42
N LEU A 157 -17.86 1.47 0.19
CA LEU A 157 -17.09 1.55 1.42
C LEU A 157 -15.78 2.34 1.21
N ALA A 158 -15.09 2.13 0.10
CA ALA A 158 -13.88 2.90 -0.23
C ALA A 158 -14.18 4.41 -0.35
N GLU A 159 -15.27 4.77 -1.02
CA GLU A 159 -15.71 6.17 -1.13
C GLU A 159 -16.00 6.80 0.24
N LEU A 160 -16.66 6.06 1.13
CA LEU A 160 -17.01 6.53 2.48
C LEU A 160 -15.77 6.69 3.37
N MET A 161 -14.85 5.74 3.34
CA MET A 161 -13.56 5.83 4.05
C MET A 161 -12.80 7.10 3.61
N ASN A 162 -12.71 7.36 2.31
CA ASN A 162 -12.05 8.54 1.77
C ASN A 162 -12.75 9.85 2.16
N ARG A 163 -14.08 9.90 2.05
CA ARG A 163 -14.88 11.09 2.38
C ARG A 163 -14.74 11.47 3.86
N LYS A 164 -14.82 10.49 4.74
CA LYS A 164 -14.73 10.72 6.18
C LYS A 164 -13.32 11.07 6.63
N ARG A 165 -12.31 10.46 6.01
CA ARG A 165 -10.91 10.80 6.25
C ARG A 165 -10.61 12.24 5.85
N SER A 166 -10.95 12.67 4.64
CA SER A 166 -10.75 14.04 4.17
C SER A 166 -11.40 15.07 5.09
N LYS A 167 -12.61 14.77 5.60
CA LYS A 167 -13.29 15.65 6.56
C LYS A 167 -12.52 15.73 7.89
N ARG A 168 -12.08 14.59 8.43
CA ARG A 168 -11.31 14.53 9.69
C ARG A 168 -9.98 15.28 9.59
N GLU A 169 -9.30 15.22 8.45
CA GLU A 169 -8.05 15.94 8.22
C GLU A 169 -8.27 17.44 8.06
N ALA A 170 -9.34 17.86 7.37
CA ALA A 170 -9.73 19.26 7.31
C ALA A 170 -10.03 19.82 8.71
N ASP A 171 -10.82 19.12 9.52
CA ASP A 171 -11.14 19.48 10.90
C ASP A 171 -9.86 19.59 11.78
N ARG A 172 -8.89 18.71 11.56
CA ARG A 172 -7.61 18.71 12.26
C ARG A 172 -6.73 19.90 11.87
N ASN A 173 -6.70 20.26 10.58
CA ASN A 173 -5.92 21.39 10.06
C ASN A 173 -6.55 22.73 10.40
N GLU A 174 -7.87 22.79 10.62
CA GLU A 174 -8.60 23.98 11.08
C GLU A 174 -8.70 24.12 12.60
N GLY A 175 -7.93 23.32 13.35
CA GLY A 175 -7.92 23.33 14.82
C GLY A 175 -7.53 24.70 15.42
N PRO A 176 -7.80 24.95 16.71
CA PRO A 176 -7.70 26.26 17.36
C PRO A 176 -6.33 26.94 17.28
N GLY A 177 -5.27 26.23 16.86
CA GLY A 177 -3.93 26.81 16.68
C GLY A 177 -3.73 27.62 15.39
N THR A 178 -4.63 27.54 14.42
CA THR A 178 -4.51 28.25 13.12
C THR A 178 -5.30 29.55 13.07
N LYS A 179 -6.25 29.78 13.97
CA LYS A 179 -7.10 31.01 13.98
C LYS A 179 -6.49 32.24 14.68
N ASN A 180 -5.38 32.09 15.39
CA ASN A 180 -4.78 33.17 16.16
C ASN A 180 -3.60 33.86 15.47
N GLN A 181 -3.42 33.70 14.16
CA GLN A 181 -2.36 34.40 13.42
C GLN A 181 -2.88 35.48 12.45
N GLN A 182 -4.12 35.94 12.61
CA GLN A 182 -4.70 37.03 11.84
C GLN A 182 -5.28 38.10 12.81
N ASP A 183 -4.41 38.71 13.61
CA ASP A 183 -4.63 40.05 14.23
C ASP A 183 -3.38 40.89 14.04
#